data_acb613e3cc1b31faa507a6262287b6e2
#
_entry.id   acb613e3cc1b31faa507a6262287b6e2
#
_cell.length_a   1.000
_cell.length_b   1.000
_cell.length_c   1.000
_cell.angle_alpha   90.00
_cell.angle_beta   90.00
_cell.angle_gamma   90.00
#
_symmetry.space_group_name_H-M   'P 1'
#
loop_
_entity.id
_entity.type
_entity.pdbx_description
1 polymer ?
#
loop_
_entity_poly.entity_id
_entity_poly.type
_entity_poly.pdbx_seq_one_letter_code
_entity_poly.pdbx_strand_id
1 'polypeptide(L)'
;MDKDTALKKSKRFCMLPWTHLHSWPDGRVLPCCMAPMNEILGNLKDQSFEEIWNSEKLKKMRVAMIEDKPTKECTRCYSMEASGLNTTRTWANEAFENHFDKVGTTLKDGTVEKINLPYIDFRFSNLCNFKCRTCGPDLSSSWYDDNVKLYGPLPHKKIIRPYKDEETFWKKVEPYMDGLEEIYFAGGEPLIMEEHYRILKKLDERKMYHVRLKYNTNFSQMVFKGLDVMEIWNRFESVKI
;
A
#
# COMPACT_ATOMS: atom_id res chain seq x y z
N MET A 1 13.47 -4.13 22.10
CA MET A 1 12.13 -3.87 22.72
C MET A 1 11.33 -5.17 22.66
N ASP A 2 10.67 -5.56 23.77
CA ASP A 2 9.79 -6.74 23.80
C ASP A 2 8.43 -6.45 23.12
N LYS A 3 7.69 -7.54 22.77
CA LYS A 3 6.43 -7.46 22.03
C LYS A 3 5.36 -6.61 22.74
N ASP A 4 5.16 -6.80 24.04
CA ASP A 4 4.11 -6.08 24.78
C ASP A 4 4.42 -4.59 24.87
N THR A 5 5.68 -4.26 25.15
CA THR A 5 6.14 -2.85 25.14
C THR A 5 5.98 -2.21 23.76
N ALA A 6 6.40 -2.90 22.69
CA ALA A 6 6.32 -2.35 21.32
C ALA A 6 4.86 -2.11 20.90
N LEU A 7 4.01 -3.12 21.00
CA LEU A 7 2.68 -3.09 20.42
C LEU A 7 1.65 -2.31 21.24
N LYS A 8 1.76 -2.37 22.60
CA LYS A 8 0.73 -1.81 23.49
C LYS A 8 1.16 -0.54 24.23
N LYS A 9 2.44 -0.40 24.60
CA LYS A 9 2.90 0.72 25.44
C LYS A 9 3.59 1.81 24.66
N SER A 10 4.37 1.45 23.62
CA SER A 10 5.06 2.42 22.76
C SER A 10 4.09 3.35 22.04
N LYS A 11 4.42 4.64 22.03
CA LYS A 11 3.75 5.67 21.23
C LYS A 11 4.46 5.93 19.90
N ARG A 12 5.50 5.14 19.57
CA ARG A 12 6.37 5.35 18.40
C ARG A 12 6.42 4.15 17.48
N PHE A 13 6.32 2.94 18.01
CA PHE A 13 6.42 1.69 17.27
C PHE A 13 5.21 1.47 16.34
N CYS A 14 5.48 0.94 15.13
CA CYS A 14 4.47 0.55 14.14
C CYS A 14 4.94 -0.71 13.40
N MET A 15 4.05 -1.68 13.18
CA MET A 15 4.37 -2.92 12.45
C MET A 15 4.59 -2.73 10.93
N LEU A 16 4.07 -1.66 10.32
CA LEU A 16 4.11 -1.49 8.87
C LEU A 16 5.52 -1.53 8.24
N PRO A 17 6.60 -1.00 8.84
CA PRO A 17 7.94 -1.13 8.29
C PRO A 17 8.45 -2.56 8.11
N TRP A 18 7.80 -3.56 8.69
CA TRP A 18 8.13 -4.99 8.58
C TRP A 18 7.10 -5.81 7.82
N THR A 19 5.96 -5.21 7.43
CA THR A 19 4.81 -5.96 6.91
C THR A 19 4.18 -5.33 5.66
N HIS A 20 4.65 -4.16 5.22
CA HIS A 20 3.90 -3.35 4.26
C HIS A 20 4.78 -2.49 3.36
N LEU A 21 4.33 -2.31 2.13
CA LEU A 21 4.75 -1.24 1.22
C LEU A 21 3.52 -0.58 0.61
N HIS A 22 3.58 0.75 0.49
CA HIS A 22 2.52 1.56 -0.12
C HIS A 22 3.02 2.21 -1.40
N SER A 23 2.41 1.91 -2.54
CA SER A 23 2.81 2.53 -3.81
C SER A 23 1.74 3.47 -4.37
N TRP A 24 2.20 4.54 -5.01
CA TRP A 24 1.38 5.46 -5.77
C TRP A 24 1.32 5.07 -7.25
N PRO A 25 0.31 5.59 -8.01
CA PRO A 25 0.19 5.29 -9.44
C PRO A 25 1.41 5.65 -10.29
N ASP A 26 2.23 6.62 -9.86
CA ASP A 26 3.45 7.03 -10.54
C ASP A 26 4.70 6.18 -10.19
N GLY A 27 4.52 5.18 -9.34
CA GLY A 27 5.56 4.24 -8.91
C GLY A 27 6.29 4.63 -7.63
N ARG A 28 6.09 5.85 -7.11
CA ARG A 28 6.66 6.23 -5.80
C ARG A 28 6.16 5.28 -4.72
N VAL A 29 7.06 4.88 -3.85
CA VAL A 29 6.75 4.04 -2.68
C VAL A 29 6.99 4.85 -1.41
N LEU A 30 6.01 4.79 -0.50
CA LEU A 30 6.04 5.43 0.82
C LEU A 30 5.97 4.36 1.92
N PRO A 31 6.35 4.69 3.15
CA PRO A 31 6.23 3.75 4.29
C PRO A 31 4.79 3.29 4.55
N CYS A 32 3.82 4.17 4.36
CA CYS A 32 2.38 3.89 4.45
C CYS A 32 1.57 5.06 3.86
N CYS A 33 0.24 4.90 3.76
CA CYS A 33 -0.67 5.92 3.26
C CYS A 33 -0.78 7.18 4.15
N MET A 34 -0.31 7.14 5.40
CA MET A 34 -0.30 8.27 6.33
C MET A 34 0.97 9.10 6.28
N ALA A 35 2.04 8.58 5.66
CA ALA A 35 3.31 9.27 5.56
C ALA A 35 3.19 10.53 4.68
N PRO A 36 3.94 11.62 4.99
CA PRO A 36 4.02 12.78 4.12
C PRO A 36 4.53 12.40 2.72
N MET A 37 3.97 13.03 1.69
CA MET A 37 4.23 12.70 0.28
C MET A 37 5.68 12.87 -0.18
N ASN A 38 6.49 13.61 0.58
CA ASN A 38 7.93 13.78 0.36
C ASN A 38 8.79 12.72 1.05
N GLU A 39 8.19 11.81 1.84
CA GLU A 39 8.91 10.73 2.53
C GLU A 39 9.02 9.46 1.69
N ILE A 40 9.47 9.63 0.45
CA ILE A 40 9.61 8.56 -0.55
C ILE A 40 10.73 7.59 -0.13
N LEU A 41 10.46 6.28 -0.21
CA LEU A 41 11.42 5.19 0.01
C LEU A 41 12.17 4.82 -1.29
N GLY A 42 11.47 4.91 -2.41
CA GLY A 42 11.99 4.57 -3.73
C GLY A 42 10.90 4.62 -4.80
N ASN A 43 11.19 4.06 -5.99
CA ASN A 43 10.25 4.01 -7.11
C ASN A 43 10.28 2.64 -7.81
N LEU A 44 9.12 2.00 -7.93
CA LEU A 44 8.94 0.68 -8.55
C LEU A 44 9.31 0.61 -10.03
N LYS A 45 9.36 1.77 -10.73
CA LYS A 45 9.77 1.83 -12.13
C LYS A 45 11.26 1.54 -12.34
N ASP A 46 12.07 1.85 -11.33
CA ASP A 46 13.52 1.89 -11.46
C ASP A 46 14.24 0.95 -10.48
N GLN A 47 13.57 0.53 -9.39
CA GLN A 47 14.14 -0.24 -8.30
C GLN A 47 13.44 -1.58 -8.10
N SER A 48 14.14 -2.53 -7.48
CA SER A 48 13.56 -3.78 -6.99
C SER A 48 12.81 -3.58 -5.67
N PHE A 49 12.01 -4.60 -5.28
CA PHE A 49 11.37 -4.58 -3.95
C PHE A 49 12.40 -4.63 -2.83
N GLU A 50 13.49 -5.39 -3.00
CA GLU A 50 14.57 -5.53 -2.03
C GLU A 50 15.30 -4.22 -1.79
N GLU A 51 15.59 -3.46 -2.86
CA GLU A 51 16.24 -2.15 -2.77
C GLU A 51 15.35 -1.15 -2.03
N ILE A 52 14.04 -1.14 -2.32
CA ILE A 52 13.07 -0.26 -1.63
C ILE A 52 12.89 -0.69 -0.18
N TRP A 53 12.75 -2.00 0.08
CA TRP A 53 12.58 -2.59 1.41
C TRP A 53 13.74 -2.29 2.35
N ASN A 54 14.94 -2.22 1.81
CA ASN A 54 16.15 -1.88 2.54
C ASN A 54 16.72 -0.50 2.16
N SER A 55 15.84 0.42 1.70
CA SER A 55 16.25 1.81 1.52
C SER A 55 16.74 2.42 2.83
N GLU A 56 17.73 3.31 2.73
CA GLU A 56 18.32 3.96 3.91
C GLU A 56 17.28 4.61 4.84
N LYS A 57 16.20 5.15 4.25
CA LYS A 57 15.10 5.74 5.01
C LYS A 57 14.35 4.69 5.81
N LEU A 58 13.96 3.56 5.20
CA LEU A 58 13.20 2.51 5.88
C LEU A 58 14.03 1.79 6.94
N LYS A 59 15.34 1.59 6.69
CA LYS A 59 16.28 1.07 7.69
C LYS A 59 16.36 1.98 8.93
N LYS A 60 16.58 3.29 8.73
CA LYS A 60 16.61 4.27 9.83
C LYS A 60 15.29 4.30 10.60
N MET A 61 14.17 4.19 9.90
CA MET A 61 12.85 4.18 10.50
C MET A 61 12.66 2.94 11.41
N ARG A 62 13.08 1.73 10.97
CA ARG A 62 13.06 0.51 11.79
C ARG A 62 13.91 0.65 13.04
N VAL A 63 15.15 1.14 12.91
CA VAL A 63 16.05 1.35 14.07
C VAL A 63 15.42 2.32 15.06
N ALA A 64 14.92 3.47 14.59
CA ALA A 64 14.28 4.45 15.48
C ALA A 64 13.07 3.86 16.21
N MET A 65 12.24 3.06 15.55
CA MET A 65 11.08 2.41 16.18
C MET A 65 11.46 1.37 17.21
N ILE A 66 12.51 0.55 16.97
CA ILE A 66 13.05 -0.41 17.95
C ILE A 66 13.60 0.31 19.18
N GLU A 67 14.16 1.49 19.00
CA GLU A 67 14.70 2.35 20.07
C GLU A 67 13.63 3.26 20.73
N ASP A 68 12.36 3.10 20.37
CA ASP A 68 11.22 3.94 20.81
C ASP A 68 11.41 5.44 20.52
N LYS A 69 12.09 5.76 19.41
CA LYS A 69 12.33 7.13 18.97
C LYS A 69 11.29 7.56 17.93
N PRO A 70 10.89 8.84 17.93
CA PRO A 70 9.96 9.35 16.92
C PRO A 70 10.61 9.40 15.53
N THR A 71 9.80 9.19 14.50
CA THR A 71 10.17 9.36 13.10
C THR A 71 9.29 10.42 12.44
N LYS A 72 9.83 11.17 11.49
CA LYS A 72 9.10 12.23 10.79
C LYS A 72 8.00 11.69 9.88
N GLU A 73 8.17 10.48 9.38
CA GLU A 73 7.20 9.77 8.55
C GLU A 73 5.89 9.47 9.29
N CYS A 74 5.93 9.40 10.62
CA CYS A 74 4.81 9.02 11.47
C CYS A 74 4.16 10.19 12.24
N THR A 75 4.60 11.43 12.00
CA THR A 75 4.11 12.62 12.74
C THR A 75 2.61 12.77 12.73
N ARG A 76 1.94 12.42 11.63
CA ARG A 76 0.48 12.48 11.51
C ARG A 76 -0.21 11.52 12.50
N CYS A 77 0.26 10.27 12.57
CA CYS A 77 -0.27 9.30 13.55
C CYS A 77 -0.05 9.79 14.98
N TYR A 78 1.15 10.27 15.29
CA TYR A 78 1.47 10.77 16.63
C TYR A 78 0.57 11.95 17.05
N SER A 79 0.31 12.91 16.15
CA SER A 79 -0.57 14.03 16.42
C SER A 79 -2.02 13.61 16.61
N MET A 80 -2.53 12.70 15.78
CA MET A 80 -3.90 12.18 15.90
C MET A 80 -4.10 11.40 17.21
N GLU A 81 -3.12 10.57 17.59
CA GLU A 81 -3.17 9.81 18.84
C GLU A 81 -3.05 10.69 20.08
N ALA A 82 -2.29 11.80 20.01
CA ALA A 82 -2.27 12.81 21.08
C ALA A 82 -3.64 13.48 21.28
N SER A 83 -4.51 13.47 20.25
CA SER A 83 -5.90 13.93 20.30
C SER A 83 -6.90 12.81 20.62
N GLY A 84 -6.42 11.61 21.02
CA GLY A 84 -7.28 10.48 21.41
C GLY A 84 -7.86 9.67 20.25
N LEU A 85 -7.37 9.85 19.01
CA LEU A 85 -7.89 9.14 17.84
C LEU A 85 -7.11 7.84 17.59
N ASN A 86 -7.81 6.82 17.10
CA ASN A 86 -7.18 5.63 16.53
C ASN A 86 -6.56 5.96 15.17
N THR A 87 -5.44 5.31 14.86
CA THR A 87 -4.67 5.59 13.64
C THR A 87 -4.30 4.32 12.90
N THR A 88 -3.76 4.47 11.68
CA THR A 88 -3.18 3.35 10.93
C THR A 88 -2.07 2.64 11.71
N ARG A 89 -1.33 3.34 12.56
CA ARG A 89 -0.29 2.76 13.43
C ARG A 89 -0.88 1.80 14.46
N THR A 90 -1.90 2.23 15.20
CA THR A 90 -2.55 1.40 16.22
C THR A 90 -3.25 0.20 15.59
N TRP A 91 -3.97 0.41 14.50
CA TRP A 91 -4.56 -0.66 13.71
C TRP A 91 -3.50 -1.68 13.20
N ALA A 92 -2.38 -1.20 12.65
CA ALA A 92 -1.34 -2.09 12.12
C ALA A 92 -0.67 -2.93 13.21
N ASN A 93 -0.48 -2.36 14.40
CA ASN A 93 0.07 -3.08 15.54
C ASN A 93 -0.85 -4.22 16.01
N GLU A 94 -2.17 -4.03 15.95
CA GLU A 94 -3.15 -5.06 16.25
C GLU A 94 -3.27 -6.08 15.10
N ALA A 95 -3.44 -5.61 13.86
CA ALA A 95 -3.71 -6.46 12.70
C ALA A 95 -2.55 -7.39 12.33
N PHE A 96 -1.30 -6.99 12.61
CA PHE A 96 -0.08 -7.72 12.24
C PHE A 96 0.79 -8.12 13.44
N GLU A 97 0.22 -8.22 14.63
CA GLU A 97 0.95 -8.61 15.84
C GLU A 97 1.58 -10.01 15.77
N ASN A 98 1.00 -10.90 14.95
CA ASN A 98 1.51 -12.24 14.69
C ASN A 98 2.84 -12.26 13.90
N HIS A 99 3.18 -11.14 13.24
CA HIS A 99 4.45 -10.95 12.54
C HIS A 99 5.55 -10.29 13.38
N PHE A 100 5.34 -10.10 14.68
CA PHE A 100 6.32 -9.40 15.53
C PHE A 100 7.69 -10.09 15.59
N ASP A 101 7.75 -11.40 15.38
CA ASP A 101 9.01 -12.15 15.26
C ASP A 101 9.95 -11.56 14.20
N LYS A 102 9.42 -10.97 13.12
CA LYS A 102 10.20 -10.32 12.06
C LYS A 102 10.96 -9.08 12.55
N VAL A 103 10.48 -8.43 13.59
CA VAL A 103 11.20 -7.31 14.22
C VAL A 103 12.53 -7.76 14.78
N GLY A 104 12.56 -8.96 15.39
CA GLY A 104 13.78 -9.58 15.94
C GLY A 104 14.83 -9.97 14.88
N THR A 105 14.46 -10.06 13.60
CA THR A 105 15.41 -10.35 12.51
C THR A 105 16.10 -9.10 11.95
N THR A 106 15.79 -7.91 12.47
CA THR A 106 16.36 -6.64 12.02
C THR A 106 17.83 -6.54 12.42
N LEU A 107 18.70 -6.33 11.46
CA LEU A 107 20.13 -6.10 11.70
C LEU A 107 20.36 -4.73 12.38
N LYS A 108 21.56 -4.51 12.94
CA LYS A 108 21.89 -3.28 13.66
C LYS A 108 21.71 -2.00 12.84
N ASP A 109 21.88 -2.08 11.54
CA ASP A 109 21.68 -0.95 10.61
C ASP A 109 20.23 -0.79 10.13
N GLY A 110 19.29 -1.64 10.58
CA GLY A 110 17.90 -1.63 10.18
C GLY A 110 17.55 -2.50 8.96
N THR A 111 18.51 -3.24 8.42
CA THR A 111 18.29 -4.17 7.31
C THR A 111 17.42 -5.35 7.76
N VAL A 112 16.48 -5.74 6.90
CA VAL A 112 15.67 -6.97 7.03
C VAL A 112 15.85 -7.77 5.74
N GLU A 113 16.55 -8.91 5.85
CA GLU A 113 16.97 -9.68 4.67
C GLU A 113 15.78 -10.34 3.95
N LYS A 114 14.80 -10.82 4.69
CA LYS A 114 13.63 -11.49 4.11
C LYS A 114 12.44 -10.55 4.08
N ILE A 115 12.00 -10.20 2.87
CA ILE A 115 10.78 -9.41 2.68
C ILE A 115 9.57 -10.24 3.13
N ASN A 116 8.70 -9.61 3.91
CA ASN A 116 7.43 -10.16 4.34
C ASN A 116 6.33 -9.11 4.07
N LEU A 117 5.44 -9.39 3.14
CA LEU A 117 4.37 -8.49 2.74
C LEU A 117 2.98 -9.12 2.98
N PRO A 118 2.55 -9.29 4.24
CA PRO A 118 1.19 -9.74 4.52
C PRO A 118 0.15 -8.69 4.15
N TYR A 119 0.56 -7.42 3.99
CA TYR A 119 -0.32 -6.33 3.59
C TYR A 119 0.24 -5.54 2.40
N ILE A 120 -0.55 -5.41 1.35
CA ILE A 120 -0.23 -4.64 0.14
C ILE A 120 -1.28 -3.54 -0.08
N ASP A 121 -0.81 -2.29 -0.28
CA ASP A 121 -1.57 -1.15 -0.80
C ASP A 121 -0.86 -0.64 -2.06
N PHE A 122 -1.09 -1.30 -3.18
CA PHE A 122 -0.53 -0.91 -4.47
C PHE A 122 -1.59 -0.24 -5.34
N ARG A 123 -1.34 1.01 -5.68
CA ARG A 123 -2.20 1.80 -6.55
C ARG A 123 -1.71 1.67 -7.98
N PHE A 124 -2.32 0.75 -8.73
CA PHE A 124 -1.85 0.32 -10.06
C PHE A 124 -2.05 1.37 -11.16
N SER A 125 -2.94 2.33 -10.98
CA SER A 125 -3.18 3.39 -11.96
C SER A 125 -3.97 4.54 -11.34
N ASN A 126 -3.97 5.69 -12.03
CA ASN A 126 -4.93 6.76 -11.81
C ASN A 126 -6.18 6.62 -12.71
N LEU A 127 -6.34 5.49 -13.43
CA LEU A 127 -7.52 5.27 -14.28
C LEU A 127 -8.79 5.32 -13.44
N CYS A 128 -9.66 6.28 -13.72
CA CYS A 128 -10.91 6.50 -13.02
C CYS A 128 -11.94 7.14 -13.94
N ASN A 129 -13.21 6.82 -13.75
CA ASN A 129 -14.33 7.35 -14.50
C ASN A 129 -15.07 8.49 -13.75
N PHE A 130 -14.66 8.86 -12.52
CA PHE A 130 -15.25 9.93 -11.71
C PHE A 130 -14.27 11.09 -11.48
N LYS A 131 -14.85 12.30 -11.26
CA LYS A 131 -14.16 13.53 -10.87
C LYS A 131 -14.53 13.90 -9.42
N CYS A 132 -14.12 13.08 -8.44
CA CYS A 132 -14.38 13.38 -7.04
C CYS A 132 -13.60 14.61 -6.59
N ARG A 133 -14.22 15.47 -5.77
CA ARG A 133 -13.61 16.74 -5.30
C ARG A 133 -12.35 16.52 -4.44
N THR A 134 -12.21 15.36 -3.84
CA THR A 134 -11.04 14.97 -3.02
C THR A 134 -9.88 14.42 -3.83
N CYS A 135 -10.08 14.16 -5.14
CA CYS A 135 -9.06 13.62 -6.02
C CYS A 135 -8.51 14.69 -6.97
N GLY A 136 -7.25 14.52 -7.36
CA GLY A 136 -6.59 15.26 -8.42
C GLY A 136 -6.21 14.34 -9.60
N PRO A 137 -5.52 14.86 -10.62
CA PRO A 137 -5.12 14.10 -11.81
C PRO A 137 -4.17 12.93 -11.51
N ASP A 138 -3.45 12.96 -10.40
CA ASP A 138 -2.57 11.86 -9.95
C ASP A 138 -3.35 10.62 -9.50
N LEU A 139 -4.62 10.79 -9.06
CA LEU A 139 -5.48 9.72 -8.55
C LEU A 139 -6.76 9.53 -9.36
N SER A 140 -7.06 10.44 -10.30
CA SER A 140 -8.16 10.26 -11.25
C SER A 140 -7.83 10.86 -12.60
N SER A 141 -7.72 9.99 -13.60
CA SER A 141 -7.47 10.39 -14.99
C SER A 141 -8.56 11.27 -15.59
N SER A 142 -9.78 11.23 -15.05
CA SER A 142 -10.89 12.10 -15.48
C SER A 142 -10.62 13.57 -15.18
N TRP A 143 -9.81 13.90 -14.17
CA TRP A 143 -9.41 15.28 -13.88
C TRP A 143 -8.34 15.85 -14.79
N TYR A 144 -7.66 15.01 -15.59
CA TYR A 144 -6.47 15.42 -16.36
C TYR A 144 -6.73 16.61 -17.28
N ASP A 145 -7.74 16.51 -18.14
CA ASP A 145 -8.02 17.53 -19.16
C ASP A 145 -8.45 18.88 -18.54
N ASP A 146 -9.23 18.83 -17.44
CA ASP A 146 -9.65 20.05 -16.73
C ASP A 146 -8.46 20.70 -16.03
N ASN A 147 -7.58 19.88 -15.42
CA ASN A 147 -6.38 20.39 -14.76
C ASN A 147 -5.43 21.07 -15.76
N VAL A 148 -5.20 20.43 -16.92
CA VAL A 148 -4.37 21.02 -17.99
C VAL A 148 -4.95 22.34 -18.50
N LYS A 149 -6.27 22.45 -18.64
CA LYS A 149 -6.93 23.71 -19.07
C LYS A 149 -6.78 24.82 -18.04
N LEU A 150 -6.84 24.50 -16.74
CA LEU A 150 -6.82 25.49 -15.66
C LEU A 150 -5.41 25.91 -15.26
N TYR A 151 -4.46 24.96 -15.26
CA TYR A 151 -3.14 25.17 -14.65
C TYR A 151 -1.98 24.93 -15.60
N GLY A 152 -2.24 24.53 -16.85
CA GLY A 152 -1.21 24.21 -17.85
C GLY A 152 -0.79 22.73 -17.83
N PRO A 153 0.21 22.38 -18.66
CA PRO A 153 0.65 21.00 -18.86
C PRO A 153 1.11 20.33 -17.57
N LEU A 154 0.71 19.07 -17.38
CA LEU A 154 1.18 18.22 -16.27
C LEU A 154 2.49 17.50 -16.65
N PRO A 155 3.34 17.16 -15.66
CA PRO A 155 4.62 16.48 -15.90
C PRO A 155 4.47 15.00 -16.28
N HIS A 156 3.24 14.49 -16.38
CA HIS A 156 2.93 13.10 -16.68
C HIS A 156 1.80 12.97 -17.73
N LYS A 157 1.66 11.80 -18.32
CA LYS A 157 0.56 11.47 -19.23
C LYS A 157 -0.77 11.33 -18.46
N LYS A 158 -1.89 11.38 -19.19
CA LYS A 158 -3.25 11.25 -18.63
C LYS A 158 -3.41 9.98 -17.80
N ILE A 159 -2.92 8.84 -18.30
CA ILE A 159 -2.89 7.58 -17.58
C ILE A 159 -1.47 7.33 -17.11
N ILE A 160 -1.30 7.13 -15.81
CA ILE A 160 -0.03 6.77 -15.15
C ILE A 160 -0.14 5.39 -14.53
N ARG A 161 1.00 4.68 -14.50
CA ARG A 161 1.16 3.36 -13.90
C ARG A 161 2.47 3.27 -13.12
N PRO A 162 2.55 2.44 -12.07
CA PRO A 162 3.75 2.29 -11.24
C PRO A 162 4.86 1.47 -11.90
N TYR A 163 4.72 1.14 -13.18
CA TYR A 163 5.67 0.32 -13.95
C TYR A 163 5.87 0.87 -15.36
N LYS A 164 7.01 0.51 -15.97
CA LYS A 164 7.31 0.77 -17.38
C LYS A 164 6.84 -0.38 -18.26
N ASP A 165 7.03 -1.61 -17.77
CA ASP A 165 6.62 -2.85 -18.41
C ASP A 165 5.79 -3.70 -17.43
N GLU A 166 4.60 -4.13 -17.86
CA GLU A 166 3.64 -4.83 -17.01
C GLU A 166 4.13 -6.22 -16.60
N GLU A 167 4.68 -7.00 -17.53
CA GLU A 167 5.14 -8.36 -17.23
C GLU A 167 6.34 -8.37 -16.28
N THR A 168 7.27 -7.44 -16.44
CA THR A 168 8.37 -7.25 -15.50
C THR A 168 7.87 -6.87 -14.11
N PHE A 169 6.84 -6.03 -14.03
CA PHE A 169 6.22 -5.67 -12.75
C PHE A 169 5.60 -6.88 -12.06
N TRP A 170 4.82 -7.69 -12.78
CA TRP A 170 4.20 -8.88 -12.22
C TRP A 170 5.21 -9.92 -11.76
N LYS A 171 6.29 -10.13 -12.50
CA LYS A 171 7.41 -10.99 -12.06
C LYS A 171 8.02 -10.53 -10.73
N LYS A 172 8.02 -9.23 -10.45
CA LYS A 172 8.48 -8.68 -9.16
C LYS A 172 7.46 -8.88 -8.04
N VAL A 173 6.16 -8.80 -8.32
CA VAL A 173 5.06 -8.86 -7.31
C VAL A 173 4.71 -10.29 -6.94
N GLU A 174 4.61 -11.19 -7.91
CA GLU A 174 4.13 -12.58 -7.73
C GLU A 174 4.83 -13.36 -6.61
N PRO A 175 6.17 -13.25 -6.40
CA PRO A 175 6.84 -13.97 -5.31
C PRO A 175 6.37 -13.59 -3.90
N TYR A 176 5.78 -12.41 -3.74
CA TYR A 176 5.31 -11.93 -2.43
C TYR A 176 3.83 -12.18 -2.19
N MET A 177 3.11 -12.73 -3.17
CA MET A 177 1.67 -12.98 -3.03
C MET A 177 1.35 -14.15 -2.09
N ASP A 178 2.24 -15.13 -1.94
CA ASP A 178 1.96 -16.33 -1.12
C ASP A 178 1.79 -16.02 0.38
N GLY A 179 2.37 -14.91 0.84
CA GLY A 179 2.29 -14.47 2.23
C GLY A 179 1.20 -13.45 2.52
N LEU A 180 0.32 -13.17 1.56
CA LEU A 180 -0.70 -12.13 1.71
C LEU A 180 -1.80 -12.53 2.71
N GLU A 181 -2.14 -11.59 3.57
CA GLU A 181 -3.28 -11.65 4.49
C GLU A 181 -4.30 -10.55 4.18
N GLU A 182 -3.84 -9.44 3.60
CA GLU A 182 -4.71 -8.31 3.28
C GLU A 182 -4.23 -7.57 2.02
N ILE A 183 -5.17 -7.19 1.17
CA ILE A 183 -4.93 -6.27 0.04
C ILE A 183 -5.90 -5.10 0.14
N TYR A 184 -5.36 -3.88 -0.02
CA TYR A 184 -6.13 -2.67 -0.15
C TYR A 184 -6.08 -2.14 -1.58
N PHE A 185 -7.21 -2.19 -2.25
CA PHE A 185 -7.40 -1.68 -3.60
C PHE A 185 -7.86 -0.23 -3.56
N ALA A 186 -7.03 0.66 -4.04
CA ALA A 186 -7.28 2.09 -4.16
C ALA A 186 -6.51 2.67 -5.35
N GLY A 187 -6.51 3.98 -5.50
CA GLY A 187 -5.86 4.68 -6.61
C GLY A 187 -6.90 5.33 -7.48
N GLY A 188 -7.03 5.00 -8.76
CA GLY A 188 -8.17 5.38 -9.59
C GLY A 188 -9.44 4.61 -9.17
N GLU A 189 -10.11 3.97 -10.12
CA GLU A 189 -11.22 3.08 -9.80
C GLU A 189 -10.81 1.61 -10.00
N PRO A 190 -10.64 0.82 -8.92
CA PRO A 190 -10.15 -0.56 -9.02
C PRO A 190 -11.02 -1.44 -9.92
N LEU A 191 -12.36 -1.27 -9.90
CA LEU A 191 -13.29 -2.14 -10.61
C LEU A 191 -13.28 -1.97 -12.14
N ILE A 192 -12.53 -0.99 -12.67
CA ILE A 192 -12.29 -0.83 -14.12
C ILE A 192 -10.83 -1.08 -14.51
N MET A 193 -10.00 -1.64 -13.60
CA MET A 193 -8.58 -1.92 -13.85
C MET A 193 -8.30 -3.39 -14.09
N GLU A 194 -7.56 -3.72 -15.14
CA GLU A 194 -7.15 -5.09 -15.44
C GLU A 194 -6.27 -5.68 -14.34
N GLU A 195 -5.39 -4.87 -13.77
CA GLU A 195 -4.48 -5.25 -12.69
C GLU A 195 -5.24 -5.77 -11.47
N HIS A 196 -6.37 -5.17 -11.12
CA HIS A 196 -7.23 -5.62 -10.05
C HIS A 196 -7.74 -7.05 -10.30
N TYR A 197 -8.33 -7.30 -11.47
CA TYR A 197 -8.85 -8.62 -11.82
C TYR A 197 -7.75 -9.66 -12.00
N ARG A 198 -6.56 -9.26 -12.44
CA ARG A 198 -5.37 -10.14 -12.50
C ARG A 198 -5.00 -10.65 -11.10
N ILE A 199 -5.00 -9.77 -10.09
CA ILE A 199 -4.77 -10.18 -8.69
C ILE A 199 -5.86 -11.13 -8.21
N LEU A 200 -7.13 -10.76 -8.36
CA LEU A 200 -8.24 -11.60 -7.91
C LEU A 200 -8.18 -13.00 -8.55
N LYS A 201 -7.88 -13.07 -9.85
CA LYS A 201 -7.69 -14.35 -10.56
C LYS A 201 -6.53 -15.16 -9.96
N LYS A 202 -5.39 -14.53 -9.65
CA LYS A 202 -4.25 -15.21 -9.03
C LYS A 202 -4.57 -15.72 -7.63
N LEU A 203 -5.30 -14.96 -6.82
CA LEU A 203 -5.76 -15.41 -5.51
C LEU A 203 -6.73 -16.59 -5.63
N ASP A 204 -7.65 -16.55 -6.59
CA ASP A 204 -8.61 -17.63 -6.88
C ASP A 204 -7.89 -18.91 -7.34
N GLU A 205 -6.95 -18.81 -8.29
CA GLU A 205 -6.12 -19.93 -8.77
C GLU A 205 -5.35 -20.62 -7.62
N ARG A 206 -4.89 -19.83 -6.64
CA ARG A 206 -4.16 -20.31 -5.44
C ARG A 206 -5.07 -20.67 -4.26
N LYS A 207 -6.40 -20.52 -4.40
CA LYS A 207 -7.41 -20.73 -3.34
C LYS A 207 -7.12 -19.91 -2.07
N MET A 208 -6.61 -18.70 -2.22
CA MET A 208 -6.25 -17.80 -1.12
C MET A 208 -7.45 -16.96 -0.67
N TYR A 209 -8.57 -17.60 -0.35
CA TYR A 209 -9.82 -16.94 0.01
C TYR A 209 -9.80 -16.31 1.42
N HIS A 210 -8.82 -16.67 2.24
CA HIS A 210 -8.55 -16.06 3.55
C HIS A 210 -8.00 -14.62 3.46
N VAL A 211 -7.52 -14.20 2.28
CA VAL A 211 -7.00 -12.84 2.09
C VAL A 211 -8.14 -11.83 2.21
N ARG A 212 -7.99 -10.90 3.14
CA ARG A 212 -8.96 -9.82 3.35
C ARG A 212 -8.84 -8.79 2.23
N LEU A 213 -9.91 -8.57 1.50
CA LEU A 213 -9.98 -7.58 0.43
C LEU A 213 -10.59 -6.28 0.98
N LYS A 214 -9.88 -5.17 0.83
CA LYS A 214 -10.37 -3.83 1.19
C LYS A 214 -10.38 -2.93 -0.03
N TYR A 215 -11.38 -2.08 -0.13
CA TYR A 215 -11.60 -1.23 -1.29
C TYR A 215 -11.87 0.21 -0.92
N ASN A 216 -11.29 1.12 -1.71
CA ASN A 216 -11.88 2.42 -1.99
C ASN A 216 -12.33 2.40 -3.45
N THR A 217 -13.62 2.33 -3.67
CA THR A 217 -14.25 2.28 -5.00
C THR A 217 -15.43 3.25 -5.07
N ASN A 218 -15.71 3.79 -6.26
CA ASN A 218 -16.92 4.56 -6.52
C ASN A 218 -18.12 3.65 -6.81
N PHE A 219 -17.90 2.34 -6.88
CA PHE A 219 -18.90 1.29 -7.04
C PHE A 219 -19.82 1.46 -8.26
N SER A 220 -19.35 2.13 -9.31
CA SER A 220 -20.15 2.45 -10.50
C SER A 220 -20.21 1.34 -11.54
N GLN A 221 -19.29 0.35 -11.46
CA GLN A 221 -19.20 -0.73 -12.44
C GLN A 221 -18.88 -2.06 -11.75
N MET A 222 -19.82 -2.99 -11.78
CA MET A 222 -19.72 -4.29 -11.11
C MET A 222 -19.28 -5.40 -12.06
N VAL A 223 -19.42 -5.20 -13.37
CA VAL A 223 -19.04 -6.17 -14.41
C VAL A 223 -17.95 -5.52 -15.28
N PHE A 224 -16.79 -6.15 -15.36
CA PHE A 224 -15.68 -5.72 -16.20
C PHE A 224 -15.24 -6.85 -17.13
N LYS A 225 -15.30 -6.63 -18.45
CA LYS A 225 -14.94 -7.63 -19.48
C LYS A 225 -15.61 -9.01 -19.23
N GLY A 226 -16.87 -9.00 -18.82
CA GLY A 226 -17.64 -10.22 -18.52
C GLY A 226 -17.39 -10.85 -17.15
N LEU A 227 -16.54 -10.27 -16.31
CA LEU A 227 -16.29 -10.71 -14.94
C LEU A 227 -17.17 -9.90 -13.97
N ASP A 228 -18.08 -10.58 -13.26
CA ASP A 228 -18.86 -9.99 -12.17
C ASP A 228 -18.04 -10.03 -10.89
N VAL A 229 -17.74 -8.85 -10.34
CA VAL A 229 -16.92 -8.74 -9.14
C VAL A 229 -17.62 -9.30 -7.91
N MET A 230 -18.96 -9.24 -7.84
CA MET A 230 -19.73 -9.79 -6.71
C MET A 230 -19.62 -11.31 -6.64
N GLU A 231 -19.65 -11.99 -7.79
CA GLU A 231 -19.43 -13.44 -7.84
C GLU A 231 -18.03 -13.84 -7.38
N ILE A 232 -17.03 -13.02 -7.70
CA ILE A 232 -15.66 -13.23 -7.25
C ILE A 232 -15.55 -12.99 -5.74
N TRP A 233 -16.08 -11.87 -5.24
CA TRP A 233 -16.01 -11.50 -3.82
C TRP A 233 -16.68 -12.50 -2.90
N ASN A 234 -17.78 -13.13 -3.34
CA ASN A 234 -18.49 -14.16 -2.58
C ASN A 234 -17.63 -15.38 -2.22
N ARG A 235 -16.46 -15.54 -2.84
CA ARG A 235 -15.51 -16.62 -2.52
C ARG A 235 -14.59 -16.27 -1.35
N PHE A 236 -14.39 -14.98 -1.05
CA PHE A 236 -13.48 -14.51 -0.03
C PHE A 236 -14.15 -14.38 1.33
N GLU A 237 -13.41 -14.71 2.39
CA GLU A 237 -13.91 -14.66 3.77
C GLU A 237 -14.23 -13.23 4.24
N SER A 238 -13.55 -12.23 3.69
CA SER A 238 -13.74 -10.83 4.08
C SER A 238 -13.53 -9.87 2.91
N VAL A 239 -14.57 -9.12 2.60
CA VAL A 239 -14.53 -7.99 1.66
C VAL A 239 -15.10 -6.76 2.38
N LYS A 240 -14.32 -5.66 2.40
CA LYS A 240 -14.72 -4.37 2.98
C LYS A 240 -14.65 -3.28 1.92
N ILE A 241 -15.70 -2.48 1.79
CA ILE A 241 -15.84 -1.38 0.85
C ILE A 241 -15.99 -0.08 1.63
#